data_ef83b1ece5acfabcd1e39521537331ce
#
_entry.id   ef83b1ece5acfabcd1e39521537331ce
#
_cell.length_a   1.000
_cell.length_b   1.000
_cell.length_c   1.000
_cell.angle_alpha   90.00
_cell.angle_beta   90.00
_cell.angle_gamma   90.00
#
_symmetry.space_group_name_H-M   'P 1'
#
loop_
_entity.id
_entity.type
_entity.pdbx_description
1 polymer ?
#
loop_
_entity_poly.entity_id
_entity_poly.type
_entity_poly.pdbx_seq_one_letter_code
_entity_poly.pdbx_strand_id
1 'polypeptide(L)'
;MKSSHFFRILQIATLSFVFFTFKIFAVENIDERVKKLTLELRCMTCQNQSIYDSDAEFSNDIKKIVKNKLKAGESERDIKKFLVERYGEYILFRPLMNYNNIFLWSFPFILLIIG
;
A
#
# COMPACT_ATOMS: atom_id res chain seq x y z
N MET A 1 34.77 -1.10 -38.91
CA MET A 1 33.41 -0.55 -38.97
C MET A 1 32.30 -1.55 -38.63
N LYS A 2 32.47 -2.84 -38.84
CA LYS A 2 31.46 -3.87 -38.47
C LYS A 2 31.30 -4.12 -36.97
N SER A 3 32.34 -3.91 -36.15
CA SER A 3 32.35 -4.18 -34.72
C SER A 3 31.47 -3.22 -33.90
N SER A 4 31.40 -1.95 -34.31
CA SER A 4 30.63 -0.94 -33.57
C SER A 4 29.10 -1.11 -33.68
N HIS A 5 28.62 -1.62 -34.81
CA HIS A 5 27.21 -1.92 -35.00
C HIS A 5 26.78 -3.15 -34.21
N PHE A 6 27.65 -4.15 -34.08
CA PHE A 6 27.39 -5.34 -33.28
C PHE A 6 27.28 -4.99 -31.79
N PHE A 7 28.17 -4.15 -31.27
CA PHE A 7 28.10 -3.67 -29.87
C PHE A 7 26.85 -2.85 -29.58
N ARG A 8 26.42 -2.00 -30.54
CA ARG A 8 25.18 -1.21 -30.37
C ARG A 8 23.94 -2.10 -30.37
N ILE A 9 23.89 -3.10 -31.25
CA ILE A 9 22.76 -4.05 -31.29
C ILE A 9 22.72 -4.88 -30.01
N LEU A 10 23.84 -5.32 -29.49
CA LEU A 10 23.93 -6.05 -28.22
C LEU A 10 23.47 -5.18 -27.03
N GLN A 11 23.84 -3.89 -27.01
CA GLN A 11 23.44 -2.94 -25.99
C GLN A 11 21.92 -2.65 -26.02
N ILE A 12 21.34 -2.51 -27.19
CA ILE A 12 19.91 -2.31 -27.36
C ILE A 12 19.13 -3.57 -26.95
N ALA A 13 19.64 -4.74 -27.30
CA ALA A 13 19.02 -6.02 -26.92
C ALA A 13 19.04 -6.25 -25.40
N THR A 14 20.14 -5.90 -24.73
CA THR A 14 20.23 -6.00 -23.26
C THR A 14 19.33 -4.99 -22.57
N LEU A 15 19.24 -3.75 -23.07
CA LEU A 15 18.32 -2.75 -22.53
C LEU A 15 16.86 -3.18 -22.71
N SER A 16 16.50 -3.71 -23.88
CA SER A 16 15.16 -4.23 -24.16
C SER A 16 14.80 -5.43 -23.27
N PHE A 17 15.76 -6.31 -23.00
CA PHE A 17 15.58 -7.46 -22.11
C PHE A 17 15.34 -7.02 -20.65
N VAL A 18 16.09 -6.03 -20.17
CA VAL A 18 15.91 -5.46 -18.83
C VAL A 18 14.54 -4.78 -18.68
N PHE A 19 14.10 -4.04 -19.71
CA PHE A 19 12.76 -3.44 -19.71
C PHE A 19 11.64 -4.49 -19.75
N PHE A 20 11.86 -5.59 -20.43
CA PHE A 20 10.87 -6.68 -20.50
C PHE A 20 10.76 -7.45 -19.18
N THR A 21 11.86 -7.68 -18.50
CA THR A 21 11.87 -8.36 -17.19
C THR A 21 11.24 -7.49 -16.08
N PHE A 22 11.31 -6.16 -16.20
CA PHE A 22 10.71 -5.24 -15.22
C PHE A 22 9.17 -5.28 -15.22
N LYS A 23 8.55 -5.64 -16.36
CA LYS A 23 7.08 -5.75 -16.44
C LYS A 23 6.51 -7.04 -15.82
N ILE A 24 7.32 -8.07 -15.66
CA ILE A 24 6.85 -9.36 -15.09
C ILE A 24 6.70 -9.29 -13.57
N PHE A 25 7.37 -8.35 -12.89
CA PHE A 25 7.31 -8.18 -11.44
C PHE A 25 6.09 -7.38 -10.95
N ALA A 26 5.28 -6.83 -11.85
CA ALA A 26 4.18 -5.91 -11.51
C ALA A 26 2.79 -6.56 -11.45
N VAL A 27 2.68 -7.87 -11.59
CA VAL A 27 1.41 -8.59 -11.37
C VAL A 27 1.42 -9.18 -9.97
N GLU A 28 1.44 -8.32 -8.97
CA GLU A 28 1.04 -8.72 -7.63
C GLU A 28 -0.45 -9.08 -7.69
N ASN A 29 -0.76 -10.31 -7.34
CA ASN A 29 -2.12 -10.84 -7.40
C ASN A 29 -3.05 -9.95 -6.54
N ILE A 30 -4.16 -9.50 -7.11
CA ILE A 30 -5.12 -8.62 -6.41
C ILE A 30 -5.55 -9.23 -5.07
N ASP A 31 -5.69 -10.55 -5.00
CA ASP A 31 -6.08 -11.24 -3.78
C ASP A 31 -5.00 -11.13 -2.67
N GLU A 32 -3.71 -11.14 -3.01
CA GLU A 32 -2.64 -10.89 -2.04
C GLU A 32 -2.62 -9.43 -1.56
N ARG A 33 -2.87 -8.50 -2.45
CA ARG A 33 -3.00 -7.08 -2.08
C ARG A 33 -4.20 -6.83 -1.17
N VAL A 34 -5.35 -7.45 -1.46
CA VAL A 34 -6.53 -7.42 -0.59
C VAL A 34 -6.19 -8.00 0.78
N LYS A 35 -5.53 -9.15 0.84
CA LYS A 35 -5.09 -9.80 2.08
C LYS A 35 -4.19 -8.87 2.90
N LYS A 36 -3.15 -8.34 2.29
CA LYS A 36 -2.19 -7.43 2.94
C LYS A 36 -2.89 -6.18 3.49
N LEU A 37 -3.74 -5.54 2.69
CA LEU A 37 -4.44 -4.34 3.09
C LEU A 37 -5.45 -4.62 4.22
N THR A 38 -6.20 -5.72 4.15
CA THR A 38 -7.18 -6.10 5.18
C THR A 38 -6.56 -6.55 6.49
N LEU A 39 -5.30 -7.04 6.47
CA LEU A 39 -4.53 -7.30 7.69
C LEU A 39 -4.12 -6.02 8.43
N GLU A 40 -3.97 -4.90 7.71
CA GLU A 40 -3.66 -3.60 8.30
C GLU A 40 -4.89 -2.86 8.83
N LEU A 41 -6.09 -3.37 8.56
CA LEU A 41 -7.36 -2.78 8.98
C LEU A 41 -7.93 -3.50 10.21
N ARG A 42 -8.41 -2.73 11.18
CA ARG A 42 -9.09 -3.25 12.38
C ARG A 42 -10.55 -3.52 12.11
N CYS A 43 -11.04 -4.64 12.61
CA CYS A 43 -12.47 -4.85 12.75
C CYS A 43 -12.97 -4.11 14.01
N MET A 44 -13.85 -3.12 13.85
CA MET A 44 -14.37 -2.34 14.98
C MET A 44 -15.33 -3.12 15.88
N THR A 45 -15.99 -4.13 15.32
CA THR A 45 -16.97 -4.97 16.03
C THR A 45 -16.36 -6.24 16.62
N CYS A 46 -15.11 -6.54 16.30
CA CYS A 46 -14.40 -7.73 16.76
C CYS A 46 -13.26 -7.30 17.69
N GLN A 47 -13.07 -7.94 18.80
CA GLN A 47 -12.07 -7.67 19.85
C GLN A 47 -10.63 -7.54 19.29
N ASN A 48 -10.30 -6.41 18.64
CA ASN A 48 -8.97 -6.11 18.07
C ASN A 48 -8.47 -7.07 16.96
N GLN A 49 -9.35 -7.85 16.35
CA GLN A 49 -8.98 -8.68 15.20
C GLN A 49 -8.81 -7.83 13.93
N SER A 50 -7.97 -8.30 13.02
CA SER A 50 -7.89 -7.70 11.68
C SER A 50 -9.17 -7.98 10.89
N ILE A 51 -9.46 -7.14 9.90
CA ILE A 51 -10.58 -7.39 8.98
C ILE A 51 -10.37 -8.70 8.21
N TYR A 52 -9.11 -9.08 7.94
CA TYR A 52 -8.80 -10.34 7.28
C TYR A 52 -9.23 -11.55 8.10
N ASP A 53 -8.92 -11.56 9.38
CA ASP A 53 -9.15 -12.70 10.29
C ASP A 53 -10.59 -12.79 10.80
N SER A 54 -11.38 -11.73 10.62
CA SER A 54 -12.75 -11.66 11.10
C SER A 54 -13.75 -12.10 10.02
N ASP A 55 -14.70 -12.95 10.42
CA ASP A 55 -15.83 -13.36 9.59
C ASP A 55 -17.10 -12.53 9.85
N ALA A 56 -17.01 -11.46 10.64
CA ALA A 56 -18.12 -10.57 10.88
C ALA A 56 -18.64 -9.96 9.57
N GLU A 57 -19.95 -9.71 9.50
CA GLU A 57 -20.60 -9.11 8.32
C GLU A 57 -19.92 -7.79 7.90
N PHE A 58 -19.60 -6.94 8.88
CA PHE A 58 -18.85 -5.71 8.65
C PHE A 58 -17.49 -5.96 7.95
N SER A 59 -16.75 -6.95 8.42
CA SER A 59 -15.45 -7.30 7.81
C SER A 59 -15.59 -7.80 6.38
N ASN A 60 -16.62 -8.59 6.10
CA ASN A 60 -16.89 -9.06 4.74
C ASN A 60 -17.27 -7.92 3.79
N ASP A 61 -18.01 -6.93 4.25
CA ASP A 61 -18.33 -5.75 3.46
C ASP A 61 -17.09 -4.90 3.15
N ILE A 62 -16.23 -4.68 4.13
CA ILE A 62 -14.96 -3.98 3.91
C ILE A 62 -14.06 -4.74 2.94
N LYS A 63 -13.95 -6.07 3.06
CA LYS A 63 -13.19 -6.91 2.10
C LYS A 63 -13.69 -6.72 0.67
N LYS A 64 -15.01 -6.68 0.47
CA LYS A 64 -15.63 -6.44 -0.85
C LYS A 64 -15.30 -5.04 -1.39
N ILE A 65 -15.41 -4.00 -0.55
CA ILE A 65 -15.09 -2.61 -0.92
C ILE A 65 -13.62 -2.50 -1.33
N VAL A 66 -12.71 -3.03 -0.53
CA VAL A 66 -11.27 -3.03 -0.82
C VAL A 66 -10.97 -3.75 -2.14
N LYS A 67 -11.55 -4.93 -2.34
CA LYS A 67 -11.36 -5.71 -3.58
C LYS A 67 -11.85 -4.95 -4.81
N ASN A 68 -13.03 -4.34 -4.74
CA ASN A 68 -13.60 -3.60 -5.86
C ASN A 68 -12.76 -2.36 -6.20
N LYS A 69 -12.28 -1.63 -5.19
CA LYS A 69 -11.43 -0.44 -5.38
C LYS A 69 -10.06 -0.80 -5.96
N LEU A 70 -9.46 -1.89 -5.50
CA LEU A 70 -8.20 -2.40 -6.09
C LEU A 70 -8.38 -2.85 -7.54
N LYS A 71 -9.50 -3.49 -7.88
CA LYS A 71 -9.84 -3.84 -9.27
C LYS A 71 -10.05 -2.60 -10.16
N ALA A 72 -10.58 -1.51 -9.59
CA ALA A 72 -10.72 -0.24 -10.28
C ALA A 72 -9.39 0.50 -10.50
N GLY A 73 -8.27 0.00 -9.94
CA GLY A 73 -6.94 0.59 -10.08
C GLY A 73 -6.62 1.67 -9.05
N GLU A 74 -7.41 1.82 -7.99
CA GLU A 74 -7.13 2.76 -6.91
C GLU A 74 -5.87 2.33 -6.12
N SER A 75 -5.10 3.32 -5.64
CA SER A 75 -3.94 3.03 -4.81
C SER A 75 -4.35 2.61 -3.39
N GLU A 76 -3.53 1.80 -2.74
CA GLU A 76 -3.77 1.38 -1.34
C GLU A 76 -3.88 2.58 -0.39
N ARG A 77 -3.14 3.65 -0.67
CA ARG A 77 -3.19 4.89 0.10
C ARG A 77 -4.55 5.60 -0.01
N ASP A 78 -5.10 5.66 -1.21
CA ASP A 78 -6.41 6.28 -1.45
C ASP A 78 -7.53 5.46 -0.84
N ILE A 79 -7.43 4.13 -0.90
CA ILE A 79 -8.36 3.22 -0.24
C ILE A 79 -8.32 3.39 1.28
N LYS A 80 -7.14 3.47 1.88
CA LYS A 80 -6.98 3.74 3.32
C LYS A 80 -7.60 5.08 3.70
N LYS A 81 -7.32 6.14 2.92
CA LYS A 81 -7.89 7.46 3.12
C LYS A 81 -9.42 7.45 3.07
N PHE A 82 -9.99 6.80 2.06
CA PHE A 82 -11.45 6.64 1.94
C PHE A 82 -12.06 5.93 3.15
N LEU A 83 -11.42 4.86 3.63
CA LEU A 83 -11.89 4.12 4.80
C LEU A 83 -11.80 4.95 6.08
N VAL A 84 -10.73 5.72 6.24
CA VAL A 84 -10.56 6.63 7.38
C VAL A 84 -11.60 7.74 7.37
N GLU A 85 -11.90 8.34 6.23
CA GLU A 85 -12.92 9.39 6.10
C GLU A 85 -14.33 8.88 6.43
N ARG A 86 -14.60 7.60 6.14
CA ARG A 86 -15.92 7.00 6.35
C ARG A 86 -16.11 6.37 7.72
N TYR A 87 -15.08 5.72 8.26
CA TYR A 87 -15.15 4.93 9.49
C TYR A 87 -14.27 5.48 10.63
N GLY A 88 -13.46 6.49 10.36
CA GLY A 88 -12.54 7.09 11.31
C GLY A 88 -11.14 6.45 11.30
N GLU A 89 -10.20 7.13 11.95
CA GLU A 89 -8.78 6.70 11.99
C GLU A 89 -8.56 5.38 12.75
N TYR A 90 -9.49 4.99 13.61
CA TYR A 90 -9.44 3.73 14.39
C TYR A 90 -9.47 2.46 13.53
N ILE A 91 -9.92 2.56 12.28
CA ILE A 91 -9.93 1.42 11.35
C ILE A 91 -8.52 0.97 10.96
N LEU A 92 -7.52 1.83 11.10
CA LEU A 92 -6.13 1.53 10.79
C LEU A 92 -5.36 1.09 12.04
N PHE A 93 -4.58 -0.01 11.96
CA PHE A 93 -3.62 -0.36 13.00
C PHE A 93 -2.46 0.63 13.09
N ARG A 94 -2.09 1.23 11.95
CA ARG A 94 -1.06 2.27 11.87
C ARG A 94 -1.69 3.55 11.36
N PRO A 95 -1.65 4.65 12.13
CA PRO A 95 -2.20 5.93 11.69
C PRO A 95 -1.48 6.41 10.43
N LEU A 96 -2.24 7.06 9.56
CA LEU A 96 -1.63 7.75 8.41
C LEU A 96 -0.67 8.82 8.92
N MET A 97 0.51 8.90 8.31
CA MET A 97 1.49 9.96 8.60
C MET A 97 0.94 11.30 8.08
N ASN A 98 0.17 12.00 8.90
CA ASN A 98 -0.29 13.36 8.64
C ASN A 98 0.66 14.38 9.28
N TYR A 99 0.75 15.57 8.70
CA TYR A 99 1.58 16.67 9.23
C TYR A 99 1.30 16.96 10.70
N ASN A 100 0.05 16.84 11.15
CA ASN A 100 -0.35 17.04 12.54
C ASN A 100 0.30 16.01 13.48
N ASN A 101 0.45 14.77 13.03
CA ASN A 101 1.09 13.71 13.82
C ASN A 101 2.61 13.88 13.89
N ILE A 102 3.23 14.43 12.83
CA ILE A 102 4.68 14.72 12.82
C ILE A 102 5.02 15.76 13.88
N PHE A 103 4.21 16.80 14.04
CA PHE A 103 4.40 17.81 15.08
C PHE A 103 4.37 17.21 16.49
N LEU A 104 3.43 16.32 16.75
CA LEU A 104 3.30 15.62 18.03
C LEU A 104 4.55 14.77 18.36
N TRP A 105 5.09 14.08 17.36
CA TRP A 105 6.29 13.26 17.51
C TRP A 105 7.58 14.08 17.60
N SER A 106 7.60 15.28 16.98
CA SER A 106 8.75 16.19 17.05
C SER A 106 8.83 16.96 18.35
N PHE A 107 7.70 17.13 19.07
CA PHE A 107 7.60 17.91 20.29
C PHE A 107 8.61 17.52 21.40
N PRO A 108 8.77 16.22 21.76
CA PRO A 108 9.75 15.81 22.77
C PRO A 108 11.20 16.10 22.36
N PHE A 109 11.52 16.01 21.07
CA PHE A 109 12.87 16.32 20.58
C PHE A 109 13.15 17.83 20.65
N ILE A 110 12.16 18.67 20.34
CA ILE A 110 12.26 20.12 20.45
C ILE A 110 12.48 20.52 21.91
N LEU A 111 11.75 19.94 22.86
CA LEU A 111 11.95 20.20 24.28
C LEU A 111 13.35 19.79 24.76
N LEU A 112 13.89 18.69 24.25
CA LEU A 112 15.21 18.20 24.61
C LEU A 112 16.33 19.11 24.09
N ILE A 113 16.11 19.80 22.97
CA ILE A 113 17.09 20.76 22.38
C ILE A 113 17.04 22.11 23.10
N ILE A 114 15.86 22.55 23.56
CA ILE A 114 15.67 23.83 24.24
C ILE A 114 16.04 23.78 25.72
N GLY A 115 15.87 22.63 26.37
CA GLY A 115 16.18 22.40 27.80
C GLY A 115 17.64 22.06 28.02
#